data_9369bd6313b6d2e4243f70fdd4d53190
#
_entry.id   9369bd6313b6d2e4243f70fdd4d53190
#
_cell.length_a   1.000
_cell.length_b   1.000
_cell.length_c   1.000
_cell.angle_alpha   90.00
_cell.angle_beta   90.00
_cell.angle_gamma   90.00
#
_symmetry.space_group_name_H-M   'P 1'
#
loop_
_entity.id
_entity.type
_entity.pdbx_description
1 polymer ?
#
loop_
_entity_poly.entity_id
_entity_poly.type
_entity_poly.pdbx_seq_one_letter_code
_entity_poly.pdbx_strand_id
1 'polypeptide(L)'
;LYARYRMDEGDRFSITFKHSVNQYPLTDTFEISEGKIYAEECKYYAYGAGVQVELNPGEELSYTDDGAMLITGIHQDRTGVCYAVATVYDFFLKVKDGPDISLRDLCGRNSLVTLNYEFFLY
;
A
#
# COMPACT_ATOMS: atom_id res chain seq x y z
N LEU A 1 -5.48 -14.26 12.71
CA LEU A 1 -4.31 -13.41 12.88
C LEU A 1 -3.07 -14.09 12.31
N TYR A 2 -2.46 -13.50 11.29
CA TYR A 2 -1.25 -14.04 10.66
C TYR A 2 0.03 -13.45 11.25
N ALA A 3 0.02 -12.14 11.54
CA ALA A 3 1.19 -11.46 12.07
C ALA A 3 0.81 -10.15 12.74
N ARG A 4 1.69 -9.69 13.62
CA ARG A 4 1.61 -8.38 14.26
C ARG A 4 2.94 -7.66 14.13
N TYR A 5 2.89 -6.37 13.86
CA TYR A 5 4.08 -5.53 13.79
C TYR A 5 3.86 -4.29 14.65
N ARG A 6 4.88 -3.93 15.41
CA ARG A 6 4.82 -2.72 16.23
C ARG A 6 4.96 -1.48 15.34
N MET A 7 4.00 -0.57 15.45
CA MET A 7 4.01 0.70 14.74
C MET A 7 3.53 1.83 15.64
N ASP A 8 4.25 2.93 15.60
CA ASP A 8 3.91 4.13 16.36
C ASP A 8 3.31 5.19 15.42
N GLU A 9 2.72 6.24 15.98
CA GLU A 9 2.23 7.38 15.21
C GLU A 9 3.31 7.90 14.27
N GLY A 10 2.95 8.10 13.00
CA GLY A 10 3.87 8.56 11.96
C GLY A 10 4.64 7.46 11.26
N ASP A 11 4.62 6.23 11.78
CA ASP A 11 5.26 5.10 11.09
C ASP A 11 4.49 4.72 9.84
N ARG A 12 5.22 4.33 8.80
CA ARG A 12 4.66 3.97 7.50
C ARG A 12 4.91 2.51 7.17
N PHE A 13 3.99 1.94 6.42
CA PHE A 13 4.16 0.64 5.78
C PHE A 13 3.61 0.73 4.35
N SER A 14 4.02 -0.19 3.50
CA SER A 14 3.55 -0.21 2.12
C SER A 14 3.17 -1.61 1.67
N ILE A 15 2.26 -1.66 0.71
CA ILE A 15 1.88 -2.89 0.02
C ILE A 15 2.20 -2.68 -1.46
N THR A 16 3.01 -3.58 -2.01
CA THR A 16 3.39 -3.57 -3.42
C THR A 16 2.86 -4.83 -4.10
N PHE A 17 2.22 -4.66 -5.25
CA PHE A 17 1.74 -5.77 -6.06
C PHE A 17 1.78 -5.39 -7.54
N LYS A 18 1.77 -6.39 -8.43
CA LYS A 18 1.66 -6.15 -9.86
C LYS A 18 0.22 -5.97 -10.24
N HIS A 19 -0.07 -4.89 -10.96
CA HIS A 19 -1.41 -4.66 -11.50
C HIS A 19 -1.72 -5.70 -12.59
N SER A 20 -2.90 -6.32 -12.51
CA SER A 20 -3.26 -7.44 -13.38
C SER A 20 -3.34 -7.09 -14.87
N VAL A 21 -3.62 -5.83 -15.20
CA VAL A 21 -3.80 -5.39 -16.59
C VAL A 21 -2.47 -5.10 -17.28
N ASN A 22 -1.60 -4.31 -16.65
CA ASN A 22 -0.35 -3.87 -17.26
C ASN A 22 0.90 -4.58 -16.73
N GLN A 23 0.76 -5.40 -15.69
CA GLN A 23 1.83 -6.18 -15.05
C GLN A 23 2.97 -5.35 -14.46
N TYR A 24 2.76 -4.07 -14.25
CA TYR A 24 3.72 -3.20 -13.59
C TYR A 24 3.41 -3.09 -12.09
N PRO A 25 4.44 -2.86 -11.25
CA PRO A 25 4.21 -2.76 -9.82
C PRO A 25 3.43 -1.51 -9.46
N LEU A 26 2.53 -1.66 -8.48
CA LEU A 26 1.81 -0.58 -7.83
C LEU A 26 2.12 -0.66 -6.34
N THR A 27 2.46 0.45 -5.72
CA THR A 27 2.76 0.51 -4.29
C THR A 27 1.82 1.50 -3.61
N ASP A 28 1.05 1.00 -2.64
CA ASP A 28 0.26 1.83 -1.74
C ASP A 28 1.04 2.05 -0.46
N THR A 29 1.21 3.29 -0.05
CA THR A 29 1.90 3.65 1.19
C THR A 29 0.90 4.17 2.20
N PHE A 30 0.96 3.62 3.40
CA PHE A 30 0.07 3.93 4.52
C PHE A 30 0.86 4.49 5.69
N GLU A 31 0.20 5.33 6.48
CA GLU A 31 0.76 5.89 7.69
C GLU A 31 -0.19 5.70 8.87
N ILE A 32 0.37 5.42 10.03
CA ILE A 32 -0.40 5.40 11.27
C ILE A 32 -0.59 6.84 11.75
N SER A 33 -1.83 7.26 11.81
CA SER A 33 -2.19 8.61 12.23
C SER A 33 -3.50 8.58 13.01
N GLU A 34 -3.52 9.23 14.16
CA GLU A 34 -4.69 9.31 15.03
C GLU A 34 -5.25 7.92 15.41
N GLY A 35 -4.36 6.95 15.61
CA GLY A 35 -4.74 5.57 15.94
C GLY A 35 -5.40 4.81 14.80
N LYS A 36 -5.22 5.26 13.56
CA LYS A 36 -5.85 4.69 12.36
C LYS A 36 -4.82 4.50 11.26
N ILE A 37 -5.22 3.77 10.22
CA ILE A 37 -4.44 3.58 9.00
C ILE A 37 -4.94 4.55 7.95
N TYR A 38 -4.06 5.44 7.49
CA TYR A 38 -4.35 6.38 6.40
C TYR A 38 -3.55 6.01 5.16
N ALA A 39 -4.21 5.98 4.00
CA ALA A 39 -3.52 5.93 2.72
C ALA A 39 -2.94 7.32 2.43
N GLU A 40 -1.64 7.41 2.23
CA GLU A 40 -0.94 8.68 2.02
C GLU A 40 -0.41 8.83 0.61
N GLU A 41 0.12 7.76 0.01
CA GLU A 41 0.77 7.80 -1.29
C GLU A 41 0.41 6.58 -2.12
N CYS A 42 0.39 6.78 -3.45
CA CYS A 42 0.28 5.69 -4.42
C CYS A 42 1.31 5.90 -5.52
N LYS A 43 2.17 4.91 -5.72
CA LYS A 43 3.19 4.91 -6.79
C LYS A 43 2.84 3.83 -7.80
N TYR A 44 2.75 4.20 -9.08
CA TYR A 44 2.46 3.23 -10.13
C TYR A 44 3.09 3.64 -11.46
N TYR A 45 3.23 2.66 -12.34
CA TYR A 45 3.72 2.89 -13.69
C TYR A 45 2.54 2.82 -14.66
N ALA A 46 2.35 3.87 -15.43
CA ALA A 46 1.34 3.92 -16.47
C ALA A 46 2.03 4.24 -17.79
N TYR A 47 2.29 3.20 -18.57
CA TYR A 47 2.84 3.37 -19.90
C TYR A 47 1.71 3.31 -20.92
N GLY A 48 1.52 4.41 -21.63
CA GLY A 48 0.49 4.53 -22.64
C GLY A 48 -0.06 5.93 -22.71
N ALA A 49 -0.40 6.37 -23.91
CA ALA A 49 -1.00 7.67 -24.13
C ALA A 49 -2.38 7.73 -23.48
N GLY A 50 -2.67 8.79 -22.75
CA GLY A 50 -4.01 9.11 -22.33
C GLY A 50 -4.46 8.64 -20.96
N VAL A 51 -3.53 8.29 -20.06
CA VAL A 51 -3.92 8.08 -18.66
C VAL A 51 -4.21 9.44 -18.05
N GLN A 52 -5.49 9.72 -17.87
CA GLN A 52 -5.92 10.91 -17.14
C GLN A 52 -6.02 10.56 -15.66
N VAL A 53 -5.32 11.33 -14.84
CA VAL A 53 -5.39 11.20 -13.39
C VAL A 53 -6.23 12.35 -12.85
N GLU A 54 -7.37 12.02 -12.27
CA GLU A 54 -8.17 13.00 -11.55
C GLU A 54 -7.70 13.02 -10.10
N LEU A 55 -7.21 14.19 -9.67
CA LEU A 55 -6.74 14.37 -8.30
C LEU A 55 -7.86 14.93 -7.44
N ASN A 56 -7.97 14.41 -6.22
CA ASN A 56 -8.83 14.97 -5.20
C ASN A 56 -8.17 16.20 -4.56
N PRO A 57 -8.93 17.07 -3.88
CA PRO A 57 -8.33 18.21 -3.18
C PRO A 57 -7.21 17.78 -2.22
N GLY A 58 -6.08 18.45 -2.30
CA GLY A 58 -4.92 18.16 -1.47
C GLY A 58 -3.97 17.13 -2.05
N GLU A 59 -4.35 16.43 -3.10
CA GLU A 59 -3.48 15.46 -3.78
C GLU A 59 -2.59 16.15 -4.80
N GLU A 60 -1.37 15.63 -4.94
CA GLU A 60 -0.40 16.12 -5.93
C GLU A 60 0.15 14.95 -6.74
N LEU A 61 0.34 15.18 -8.02
CA LEU A 61 0.97 14.22 -8.93
C LEU A 61 2.38 14.67 -9.25
N SER A 62 3.33 13.75 -9.09
CA SER A 62 4.71 13.94 -9.52
C SER A 62 5.20 12.71 -10.26
N TYR A 63 6.40 12.79 -10.82
CA TYR A 63 7.05 11.67 -11.49
C TYR A 63 8.36 11.38 -10.78
N THR A 64 8.63 10.09 -10.59
CA THR A 64 9.90 9.63 -10.01
C THR A 64 10.98 9.55 -11.07
N ASP A 65 12.24 9.43 -10.65
CA ASP A 65 13.39 9.36 -11.57
C ASP A 65 13.31 8.14 -12.50
N ASP A 66 12.67 7.08 -12.06
CA ASP A 66 12.49 5.86 -12.86
C ASP A 66 11.20 5.87 -13.72
N GLY A 67 10.53 6.99 -13.82
CA GLY A 67 9.37 7.17 -14.69
C GLY A 67 8.03 6.76 -14.09
N ALA A 68 7.98 6.45 -12.82
CA ALA A 68 6.72 6.14 -12.15
C ALA A 68 5.93 7.41 -11.85
N MET A 69 4.61 7.26 -11.78
CA MET A 69 3.71 8.30 -11.30
C MET A 69 3.56 8.15 -9.78
N LEU A 70 3.68 9.26 -9.07
CA LEU A 70 3.55 9.28 -7.61
C LEU A 70 2.47 10.27 -7.22
N ILE A 71 1.42 9.79 -6.58
CA ILE A 71 0.37 10.61 -6.00
C ILE A 71 0.63 10.71 -4.50
N THR A 72 0.70 11.92 -3.99
CA THR A 72 0.92 12.22 -2.56
C THR A 72 -0.25 13.01 -2.00
N GLY A 73 -0.31 13.11 -0.67
CA GLY A 73 -1.34 13.90 0.00
C GLY A 73 -2.74 13.28 -0.03
N ILE A 74 -2.83 11.98 -0.23
CA ILE A 74 -4.13 11.28 -0.30
C ILE A 74 -4.87 11.39 1.03
N HIS A 75 -4.22 11.07 2.12
CA HIS A 75 -4.70 11.19 3.49
C HIS A 75 -6.15 10.72 3.68
N GLN A 76 -6.43 9.49 3.27
CA GLN A 76 -7.75 8.88 3.42
C GLN A 76 -7.70 7.72 4.40
N ASP A 77 -8.68 7.66 5.32
CA ASP A 77 -8.81 6.55 6.26
C ASP A 77 -9.07 5.26 5.49
N ARG A 78 -8.16 4.31 5.66
CA ARG A 78 -8.22 2.97 5.07
C ARG A 78 -8.10 1.89 6.15
N THR A 79 -8.46 2.21 7.38
CA THR A 79 -8.47 1.22 8.47
C THR A 79 -9.34 0.04 8.07
N GLY A 80 -8.79 -1.17 8.19
CA GLY A 80 -9.48 -2.36 7.74
C GLY A 80 -9.36 -2.64 6.24
N VAL A 81 -8.42 -1.99 5.55
CA VAL A 81 -8.18 -2.24 4.12
C VAL A 81 -7.90 -3.73 3.88
N CYS A 82 -8.52 -4.26 2.83
CA CYS A 82 -8.46 -5.67 2.51
C CYS A 82 -7.83 -5.88 1.14
N TYR A 83 -6.89 -6.82 1.07
CA TYR A 83 -6.25 -7.24 -0.18
C TYR A 83 -6.59 -8.70 -0.47
N ALA A 84 -6.93 -8.97 -1.72
CA ALA A 84 -7.10 -10.35 -2.21
C ALA A 84 -5.75 -10.84 -2.75
N VAL A 85 -5.08 -11.69 -2.00
CA VAL A 85 -3.78 -12.24 -2.41
C VAL A 85 -4.01 -13.27 -3.51
N ALA A 86 -3.59 -12.92 -4.73
CA ALA A 86 -3.84 -13.72 -5.92
C ALA A 86 -2.87 -14.90 -6.04
N THR A 87 -3.24 -15.88 -6.86
CA THR A 87 -2.37 -17.04 -7.13
C THR A 87 -1.23 -16.73 -8.10
N VAL A 88 -1.42 -15.76 -8.98
CA VAL A 88 -0.45 -15.46 -10.06
C VAL A 88 0.63 -14.50 -9.57
N TYR A 89 0.23 -13.42 -8.94
CA TYR A 89 1.16 -12.40 -8.45
C TYR A 89 1.05 -12.26 -6.94
N ASP A 90 2.22 -12.16 -6.29
CA ASP A 90 2.30 -11.97 -4.86
C ASP A 90 2.11 -10.51 -4.47
N PHE A 91 1.74 -10.30 -3.22
CA PHE A 91 1.67 -9.00 -2.58
C PHE A 91 2.78 -8.91 -1.55
N PHE A 92 3.50 -7.81 -1.51
CA PHE A 92 4.63 -7.61 -0.61
C PHE A 92 4.34 -6.50 0.39
N LEU A 93 4.46 -6.84 1.66
CA LEU A 93 4.36 -5.90 2.77
C LEU A 93 5.75 -5.44 3.17
N LYS A 94 5.94 -4.14 3.29
CA LYS A 94 7.15 -3.56 3.85
C LYS A 94 6.78 -2.68 5.04
N VAL A 95 7.24 -3.05 6.22
CA VAL A 95 6.98 -2.32 7.46
C VAL A 95 8.19 -1.44 7.75
N LYS A 96 7.98 -0.12 7.80
CA LYS A 96 9.05 0.87 7.98
C LYS A 96 10.13 0.67 6.90
N ASP A 97 11.38 0.58 7.29
CA ASP A 97 12.51 0.32 6.38
C ASP A 97 12.94 -1.14 6.39
N GLY A 98 12.07 -2.03 6.80
CA GLY A 98 12.35 -3.45 6.88
C GLY A 98 12.34 -4.15 5.51
N PRO A 99 12.58 -5.47 5.49
CA PRO A 99 12.54 -6.25 4.25
C PRO A 99 11.13 -6.42 3.73
N ASP A 100 11.02 -6.76 2.43
CA ASP A 100 9.75 -7.13 1.83
C ASP A 100 9.27 -8.47 2.38
N ILE A 101 8.00 -8.54 2.76
CA ILE A 101 7.37 -9.73 3.31
C ILE A 101 6.32 -10.23 2.31
N SER A 102 6.47 -11.45 1.84
CA SER A 102 5.50 -12.06 0.93
C SER A 102 4.21 -12.38 1.67
N LEU A 103 3.11 -11.75 1.30
CA LEU A 103 1.81 -12.05 1.88
C LEU A 103 1.30 -13.42 1.46
N ARG A 104 1.68 -13.89 0.27
CA ARG A 104 1.33 -15.23 -0.18
C ARG A 104 1.99 -16.29 0.71
N ASP A 105 3.25 -16.12 1.07
CA ASP A 105 3.95 -17.03 1.96
C ASP A 105 3.42 -16.95 3.39
N LEU A 106 3.06 -15.76 3.84
CA LEU A 106 2.58 -15.53 5.20
C LEU A 106 1.13 -15.97 5.39
N CYS A 107 0.25 -15.70 4.42
CA CYS A 107 -1.20 -15.86 4.56
C CYS A 107 -1.79 -16.94 3.67
N GLY A 108 -1.06 -17.38 2.65
CA GLY A 108 -1.52 -18.35 1.67
C GLY A 108 -2.11 -17.74 0.41
N ARG A 109 -2.17 -18.56 -0.65
CA ARG A 109 -2.76 -18.16 -1.94
C ARG A 109 -4.27 -18.02 -1.83
N ASN A 110 -4.85 -17.12 -2.60
CA ASN A 110 -6.29 -16.86 -2.62
C ASN A 110 -6.85 -16.43 -1.27
N SER A 111 -6.03 -15.80 -0.43
CA SER A 111 -6.44 -15.31 0.88
C SER A 111 -6.94 -13.87 0.80
N LEU A 112 -7.93 -13.54 1.63
CA LEU A 112 -8.29 -12.16 1.91
C LEU A 112 -7.50 -11.69 3.13
N VAL A 113 -6.70 -10.66 2.96
CA VAL A 113 -5.86 -10.13 4.03
C VAL A 113 -6.36 -8.76 4.42
N THR A 114 -6.74 -8.62 5.69
CA THR A 114 -7.24 -7.37 6.25
C THR A 114 -6.18 -6.78 7.18
N LEU A 115 -5.94 -5.48 7.03
CA LEU A 115 -4.97 -4.75 7.81
C LEU A 115 -5.69 -3.84 8.81
N ASN A 116 -5.43 -4.07 10.10
CA ASN A 116 -5.99 -3.29 11.19
C ASN A 116 -4.87 -2.75 12.08
N TYR A 117 -5.16 -1.64 12.74
CA TYR A 117 -4.27 -1.09 13.75
C TYR A 117 -4.94 -1.17 15.12
N GLU A 118 -4.26 -1.78 16.09
CA GLU A 118 -4.71 -1.89 17.46
C GLU A 118 -3.74 -1.16 18.38
N PHE A 119 -4.30 -0.38 19.30
CA PHE A 119 -3.50 0.34 20.29
C PHE A 119 -3.50 -0.43 21.59
N PHE A 120 -2.30 -0.74 22.11
CA PHE A 120 -2.12 -1.42 23.38
C PHE A 120 -1.39 -0.52 24.36
N LEU A 121 -1.90 -0.46 25.59
CA LEU A 121 -1.19 0.13 26.72
C LEU A 121 -0.40 -0.96 27.43
N TYR A 122 0.89 -0.76 27.52
CA TYR A 122 1.79 -1.67 28.21
C TYR A 122 2.08 -1.20 29.64
#